data_eef4c254758874cc388443a6cb877e76
#
_entry.id   eef4c254758874cc388443a6cb877e76
#
_cell.length_a   1.000
_cell.length_b   1.000
_cell.length_c   1.000
_cell.angle_alpha   90.00
_cell.angle_beta   90.00
_cell.angle_gamma   90.00
#
_symmetry.space_group_name_H-M   'P 1'
#
loop_
_entity.id
_entity.type
_entity.pdbx_description
1 polymer ?
#
loop_
_entity_poly.entity_id
_entity_poly.type
_entity_poly.pdbx_seq_one_letter_code
_entity_poly.pdbx_strand_id
1 'polypeptide(L)'
;MPTPKRLLSIAVVLMILAGAEAHAQQTIVFMRHGEKPPGGYGQITCQGLNRALALPDVLIAKFGKPNYIYAPNPAVQILDSAGSFYYVRPLATIEPTAVRLGMNVRTKYGYNDISSLKAALITATKATATIFVAWEHLQLQKIVQNIMNAYGGGEVVPAWTSGDYDTLYVVRVDYIGSTISAHFARDREGLNGQPTTCP
;
A
#
# COMPACT_ATOMS: atom_id res chain seq x y z
N MET A 1 24.65 56.25 -58.62
CA MET A 1 24.41 56.13 -57.19
C MET A 1 23.82 54.72 -56.94
N PRO A 2 24.53 53.80 -56.32
CA PRO A 2 23.97 52.45 -56.07
C PRO A 2 23.29 52.45 -54.71
N THR A 3 22.06 51.89 -54.69
CA THR A 3 21.20 51.62 -53.50
C THR A 3 21.74 50.50 -52.66
N PRO A 4 21.79 50.63 -51.32
CA PRO A 4 22.23 49.51 -50.44
C PRO A 4 21.15 48.43 -50.29
N LYS A 5 21.52 47.18 -50.59
CA LYS A 5 20.71 46.00 -50.31
C LYS A 5 20.74 45.72 -48.78
N ARG A 6 19.58 45.84 -48.12
CA ARG A 6 19.39 45.40 -46.73
C ARG A 6 19.34 43.89 -46.68
N LEU A 7 20.33 43.28 -46.09
CA LEU A 7 20.32 41.84 -45.68
C LEU A 7 19.46 41.68 -44.43
N LEU A 8 18.34 40.97 -44.61
CA LEU A 8 17.44 40.61 -43.52
C LEU A 8 17.98 39.33 -42.86
N SER A 9 18.63 39.47 -41.70
CA SER A 9 19.08 38.33 -40.90
C SER A 9 17.89 37.70 -40.20
N ILE A 10 17.50 36.51 -40.63
CA ILE A 10 16.48 35.69 -39.96
C ILE A 10 17.18 34.96 -38.82
N ALA A 11 16.97 35.42 -37.59
CA ALA A 11 17.38 34.68 -36.38
C ALA A 11 16.38 33.56 -36.12
N VAL A 12 16.77 32.32 -36.38
CA VAL A 12 16.01 31.13 -35.99
C VAL A 12 16.20 30.91 -34.50
N VAL A 13 15.19 31.27 -33.69
CA VAL A 13 15.17 30.96 -32.26
C VAL A 13 14.76 29.50 -32.12
N LEU A 14 15.73 28.63 -31.85
CA LEU A 14 15.50 27.24 -31.51
C LEU A 14 14.93 27.18 -30.07
N MET A 15 13.62 27.12 -29.92
CA MET A 15 12.99 26.81 -28.63
C MET A 15 13.28 25.34 -28.28
N ILE A 16 14.24 25.12 -27.38
CA ILE A 16 14.42 23.81 -26.72
C ILE A 16 13.23 23.65 -25.75
N LEU A 17 12.21 22.91 -26.21
CA LEU A 17 11.17 22.37 -25.31
C LEU A 17 11.85 21.34 -24.41
N ALA A 18 12.36 21.79 -23.25
CA ALA A 18 12.67 20.88 -22.15
C ALA A 18 11.33 20.23 -21.74
N GLY A 19 11.07 19.06 -22.29
CA GLY A 19 9.92 18.25 -21.86
C GLY A 19 10.07 17.95 -20.38
N ALA A 20 9.21 18.54 -19.52
CA ALA A 20 9.13 18.12 -18.15
C ALA A 20 8.74 16.64 -18.14
N GLU A 21 9.63 15.78 -17.69
CA GLU A 21 9.30 14.35 -17.52
C GLU A 21 8.12 14.25 -16.56
N ALA A 22 7.09 13.51 -16.97
CA ALA A 22 5.92 13.31 -16.13
C ALA A 22 6.34 12.57 -14.86
N HIS A 23 6.19 13.23 -13.72
CA HIS A 23 6.42 12.66 -12.40
C HIS A 23 5.08 12.22 -11.81
N ALA A 24 4.97 10.95 -11.46
CA ALA A 24 3.81 10.38 -10.78
C ALA A 24 4.27 9.67 -9.51
N GLN A 25 3.51 9.83 -8.43
CA GLN A 25 3.81 9.22 -7.14
C GLN A 25 2.64 8.36 -6.67
N GLN A 26 2.94 7.08 -6.39
CA GLN A 26 2.03 6.13 -5.80
C GLN A 26 2.29 6.04 -4.29
N THR A 27 1.23 5.86 -3.49
CA THR A 27 1.35 5.58 -2.06
C THR A 27 0.71 4.23 -1.75
N ILE A 28 1.46 3.30 -1.16
CA ILE A 28 0.96 2.01 -0.72
C ILE A 28 1.08 1.95 0.81
N VAL A 29 -0.05 1.75 1.47
CA VAL A 29 -0.15 1.65 2.93
C VAL A 29 -0.45 0.20 3.28
N PHE A 30 0.48 -0.43 3.97
CA PHE A 30 0.39 -1.79 4.45
C PHE A 30 0.05 -1.79 5.94
N MET A 31 -0.95 -2.55 6.32
CA MET A 31 -1.43 -2.72 7.68
C MET A 31 -1.61 -4.19 8.04
N ARG A 32 -1.32 -4.51 9.27
CA ARG A 32 -1.56 -5.84 9.79
C ARG A 32 -3.06 -6.03 10.07
N HIS A 33 -3.54 -7.28 9.99
CA HIS A 33 -4.86 -7.63 10.53
C HIS A 33 -4.96 -7.31 12.02
N GLY A 34 -6.16 -7.07 12.53
CA GLY A 34 -6.46 -6.85 13.94
C GLY A 34 -6.06 -8.02 14.85
N GLU A 35 -6.13 -7.81 16.15
CA GLU A 35 -5.75 -8.78 17.17
C GLU A 35 -6.46 -10.12 16.96
N LYS A 36 -5.69 -11.22 17.11
CA LYS A 36 -6.18 -12.59 16.93
C LYS A 36 -6.28 -13.33 18.27
N PRO A 37 -7.23 -14.29 18.42
CA PRO A 37 -7.29 -15.14 19.60
C PRO A 37 -6.05 -16.07 19.69
N PRO A 38 -5.72 -16.63 20.86
CA PRO A 38 -4.56 -17.52 21.04
C PRO A 38 -4.57 -18.72 20.08
N GLY A 39 -5.72 -19.30 19.78
CA GLY A 39 -5.89 -20.40 18.82
C GLY A 39 -5.79 -19.96 17.35
N GLY A 40 -5.88 -18.67 17.08
CA GLY A 40 -5.88 -18.10 15.74
C GLY A 40 -7.22 -18.18 15.02
N TYR A 41 -7.71 -19.38 14.76
CA TYR A 41 -9.01 -19.73 14.11
C TYR A 41 -9.28 -18.97 12.79
N GLY A 42 -8.24 -18.41 12.13
CA GLY A 42 -8.43 -17.55 10.97
C GLY A 42 -9.15 -16.21 11.25
N GLN A 43 -9.51 -15.91 12.52
CA GLN A 43 -10.42 -14.85 12.95
C GLN A 43 -9.73 -13.78 13.81
N ILE A 44 -10.34 -12.59 13.94
CA ILE A 44 -9.94 -11.53 14.88
C ILE A 44 -10.70 -11.66 16.21
N THR A 45 -10.18 -11.02 17.26
CA THR A 45 -10.88 -10.87 18.57
C THR A 45 -11.86 -9.70 18.54
N CYS A 46 -12.64 -9.51 19.65
CA CYS A 46 -13.44 -8.29 19.85
C CYS A 46 -12.54 -7.03 19.84
N GLN A 47 -11.33 -7.10 20.39
CA GLN A 47 -10.36 -6.02 20.32
C GLN A 47 -9.96 -5.71 18.88
N GLY A 48 -9.69 -6.74 18.08
CA GLY A 48 -9.41 -6.60 16.65
C GLY A 48 -10.59 -6.05 15.87
N LEU A 49 -11.83 -6.39 16.26
CA LEU A 49 -13.03 -5.83 15.65
C LEU A 49 -13.20 -4.35 15.99
N ASN A 50 -12.99 -3.96 17.24
CA ASN A 50 -13.01 -2.53 17.65
C ASN A 50 -11.95 -1.72 16.89
N ARG A 51 -10.72 -2.27 16.74
CA ARG A 51 -9.69 -1.68 15.88
C ARG A 51 -10.18 -1.51 14.45
N ALA A 52 -10.75 -2.55 13.85
CA ALA A 52 -11.24 -2.52 12.49
C ALA A 52 -12.33 -1.46 12.26
N LEU A 53 -13.20 -1.25 13.25
CA LEU A 53 -14.25 -0.22 13.21
C LEU A 53 -13.70 1.21 13.37
N ALA A 54 -12.60 1.40 14.08
CA ALA A 54 -11.94 2.70 14.26
C ALA A 54 -10.97 3.04 13.09
N LEU A 55 -10.48 2.03 12.39
CA LEU A 55 -9.45 2.15 11.34
C LEU A 55 -9.83 3.10 10.18
N PRO A 56 -11.10 3.17 9.71
CA PRO A 56 -11.48 4.06 8.61
C PRO A 56 -11.14 5.52 8.87
N ASP A 57 -11.39 6.04 10.09
CA ASP A 57 -11.11 7.44 10.45
C ASP A 57 -9.61 7.75 10.35
N VAL A 58 -8.78 6.83 10.84
CA VAL A 58 -7.31 6.97 10.80
C VAL A 58 -6.79 6.95 9.38
N LEU A 59 -7.17 5.95 8.58
CA LEU A 59 -6.65 5.79 7.22
C LEU A 59 -7.09 6.94 6.31
N ILE A 60 -8.36 7.36 6.41
CA ILE A 60 -8.89 8.46 5.60
C ILE A 60 -8.23 9.79 5.99
N ALA A 61 -8.06 10.06 7.29
CA ALA A 61 -7.42 11.29 7.75
C ALA A 61 -5.94 11.38 7.32
N LYS A 62 -5.20 10.26 7.33
CA LYS A 62 -3.78 10.23 6.99
C LYS A 62 -3.48 10.18 5.49
N PHE A 63 -4.27 9.41 4.72
CA PHE A 63 -3.94 9.04 3.34
C PHE A 63 -5.05 9.37 2.33
N GLY A 64 -6.19 9.87 2.79
CA GLY A 64 -7.35 10.12 1.94
C GLY A 64 -8.06 8.83 1.49
N LYS A 65 -8.96 8.97 0.52
CA LYS A 65 -9.66 7.85 -0.08
C LYS A 65 -8.70 7.08 -1.01
N PRO A 66 -8.51 5.75 -0.82
CA PRO A 66 -7.67 4.96 -1.69
C PRO A 66 -8.33 4.72 -3.06
N ASN A 67 -7.53 4.39 -4.06
CA ASN A 67 -8.00 3.91 -5.35
C ASN A 67 -8.26 2.39 -5.32
N TYR A 68 -7.52 1.67 -4.47
CA TYR A 68 -7.61 0.21 -4.36
C TYR A 68 -7.44 -0.25 -2.92
N ILE A 69 -8.19 -1.29 -2.55
CA ILE A 69 -8.06 -1.98 -1.27
C ILE A 69 -7.81 -3.46 -1.56
N TYR A 70 -6.80 -4.06 -0.88
CA TYR A 70 -6.43 -5.46 -1.02
C TYR A 70 -6.46 -6.18 0.32
N ALA A 71 -6.92 -7.42 0.30
CA ALA A 71 -6.77 -8.41 1.37
C ALA A 71 -6.53 -9.79 0.74
N PRO A 72 -6.00 -10.79 1.49
CA PRO A 72 -5.83 -12.13 0.96
C PRO A 72 -7.18 -12.79 0.67
N ASN A 73 -7.15 -13.75 -0.26
CA ASN A 73 -8.30 -14.58 -0.58
C ASN A 73 -8.76 -15.35 0.68
N PRO A 74 -9.95 -15.08 1.23
CA PRO A 74 -10.42 -15.71 2.44
C PRO A 74 -10.77 -17.21 2.26
N ALA A 75 -10.89 -17.68 1.02
CA ALA A 75 -11.09 -19.10 0.74
C ALA A 75 -9.82 -19.96 0.90
N VAL A 76 -8.66 -19.31 1.05
CA VAL A 76 -7.40 -20.02 1.30
C VAL A 76 -7.25 -20.27 2.79
N GLN A 77 -6.99 -21.52 3.17
CA GLN A 77 -6.70 -21.87 4.56
C GLN A 77 -5.24 -21.59 4.91
N ILE A 78 -5.02 -21.22 6.16
CA ILE A 78 -3.69 -21.10 6.76
C ILE A 78 -3.60 -22.01 7.98
N LEU A 79 -2.38 -22.40 8.32
CA LEU A 79 -2.11 -23.10 9.58
C LEU A 79 -1.96 -22.05 10.71
N ASP A 80 -2.88 -22.11 11.66
CA ASP A 80 -2.83 -21.42 12.94
C ASP A 80 -2.48 -22.40 14.06
N SER A 81 -2.31 -21.94 15.31
CA SER A 81 -1.93 -22.81 16.44
C SER A 81 -2.99 -23.88 16.78
N ALA A 82 -4.26 -23.63 16.49
CA ALA A 82 -5.35 -24.59 16.75
C ALA A 82 -5.72 -25.44 15.51
N GLY A 83 -5.02 -25.32 14.38
CA GLY A 83 -5.28 -26.08 13.15
C GLY A 83 -5.36 -25.20 11.89
N SER A 84 -5.88 -25.77 10.80
CA SER A 84 -6.05 -25.06 9.53
C SER A 84 -7.42 -24.39 9.44
N PHE A 85 -7.44 -23.10 9.13
CA PHE A 85 -8.66 -22.29 9.08
C PHE A 85 -8.66 -21.36 7.87
N TYR A 86 -9.84 -21.02 7.36
CA TYR A 86 -10.02 -19.98 6.37
C TYR A 86 -9.50 -18.63 6.88
N TYR A 87 -8.70 -17.94 6.05
CA TYR A 87 -7.96 -16.78 6.49
C TYR A 87 -8.75 -15.48 6.31
N VAL A 88 -9.69 -15.23 7.21
CA VAL A 88 -10.59 -14.06 7.12
C VAL A 88 -10.09 -12.82 7.85
N ARG A 89 -9.09 -12.92 8.74
CA ARG A 89 -8.61 -11.81 9.59
C ARG A 89 -8.34 -10.50 8.84
N PRO A 90 -7.54 -10.47 7.76
CA PRO A 90 -7.24 -9.21 7.09
C PRO A 90 -8.46 -8.61 6.39
N LEU A 91 -9.33 -9.45 5.82
CA LEU A 91 -10.58 -9.00 5.24
C LEU A 91 -11.46 -8.36 6.33
N ALA A 92 -11.70 -9.06 7.45
CA ALA A 92 -12.47 -8.54 8.57
C ALA A 92 -11.91 -7.22 9.14
N THR A 93 -10.59 -7.01 9.04
CA THR A 93 -9.94 -5.78 9.50
C THR A 93 -10.20 -4.59 8.56
N ILE A 94 -10.13 -4.80 7.24
CA ILE A 94 -10.22 -3.70 6.27
C ILE A 94 -11.64 -3.49 5.73
N GLU A 95 -12.52 -4.45 5.88
CA GLU A 95 -13.89 -4.38 5.37
C GLU A 95 -14.68 -3.16 5.89
N PRO A 96 -14.61 -2.77 7.20
CA PRO A 96 -15.26 -1.54 7.66
C PRO A 96 -14.81 -0.29 6.91
N THR A 97 -13.53 -0.22 6.52
CA THR A 97 -13.00 0.88 5.69
C THR A 97 -13.59 0.84 4.28
N ALA A 98 -13.65 -0.34 3.68
CA ALA A 98 -14.22 -0.52 2.35
C ALA A 98 -15.71 -0.16 2.32
N VAL A 99 -16.48 -0.63 3.30
CA VAL A 99 -17.92 -0.34 3.48
C VAL A 99 -18.14 1.18 3.62
N ARG A 100 -17.39 1.85 4.49
CA ARG A 100 -17.50 3.29 4.71
C ARG A 100 -17.21 4.11 3.45
N LEU A 101 -16.33 3.63 2.58
CA LEU A 101 -15.93 4.30 1.36
C LEU A 101 -16.76 3.90 0.14
N GLY A 102 -17.68 2.92 0.27
CA GLY A 102 -18.43 2.34 -0.84
C GLY A 102 -17.52 1.66 -1.87
N MET A 103 -16.46 0.96 -1.40
CA MET A 103 -15.46 0.33 -2.25
C MET A 103 -15.46 -1.19 -2.07
N ASN A 104 -15.03 -1.91 -3.11
CA ASN A 104 -14.79 -3.35 -3.00
C ASN A 104 -13.37 -3.64 -2.49
N VAL A 105 -13.21 -4.72 -1.72
CA VAL A 105 -11.90 -5.28 -1.38
C VAL A 105 -11.50 -6.30 -2.45
N ARG A 106 -10.27 -6.18 -2.96
CA ARG A 106 -9.72 -7.11 -3.95
C ARG A 106 -9.05 -8.28 -3.24
N THR A 107 -9.67 -9.46 -3.36
CA THR A 107 -9.24 -10.69 -2.65
C THR A 107 -8.72 -11.77 -3.59
N LYS A 108 -8.12 -11.37 -4.72
CA LYS A 108 -7.64 -12.31 -5.76
C LYS A 108 -6.49 -13.20 -5.28
N TYR A 109 -5.60 -12.68 -4.43
CA TYR A 109 -4.32 -13.33 -4.10
C TYR A 109 -4.44 -14.09 -2.79
N GLY A 110 -3.91 -15.33 -2.73
CA GLY A 110 -3.83 -16.11 -1.51
C GLY A 110 -2.77 -15.57 -0.55
N TYR A 111 -2.77 -16.10 0.67
CA TYR A 111 -1.89 -15.69 1.76
C TYR A 111 -0.40 -15.61 1.35
N ASN A 112 0.09 -16.61 0.59
CA ASN A 112 1.49 -16.73 0.16
C ASN A 112 1.78 -16.12 -1.22
N ASP A 113 0.79 -15.60 -1.94
CA ASP A 113 0.95 -15.10 -3.32
C ASP A 113 1.56 -13.70 -3.36
N ILE A 114 2.55 -13.44 -2.51
CA ILE A 114 3.16 -12.10 -2.32
C ILE A 114 3.87 -11.59 -3.57
N SER A 115 4.45 -12.47 -4.39
CA SER A 115 5.10 -12.06 -5.65
C SER A 115 4.07 -11.54 -6.66
N SER A 116 2.94 -12.25 -6.80
CA SER A 116 1.83 -11.84 -7.68
C SER A 116 1.16 -10.57 -7.16
N LEU A 117 0.99 -10.44 -5.83
CA LEU A 117 0.48 -9.21 -5.22
C LEU A 117 1.43 -8.04 -5.48
N LYS A 118 2.77 -8.19 -5.25
CA LYS A 118 3.76 -7.16 -5.57
C LYS A 118 3.63 -6.70 -7.02
N ALA A 119 3.60 -7.62 -7.98
CA ALA A 119 3.46 -7.30 -9.40
C ALA A 119 2.16 -6.53 -9.71
N ALA A 120 1.07 -6.82 -8.98
CA ALA A 120 -0.19 -6.11 -9.13
C ALA A 120 -0.20 -4.73 -8.47
N LEU A 121 0.60 -4.52 -7.44
CA LEU A 121 0.73 -3.23 -6.76
C LEU A 121 1.56 -2.24 -7.59
N ILE A 122 2.72 -2.66 -8.07
CA ILE A 122 3.68 -1.82 -8.81
C ILE A 122 3.42 -1.93 -10.31
N THR A 123 2.57 -1.07 -10.83
CA THR A 123 2.25 -1.00 -12.27
C THR A 123 2.10 0.46 -12.71
N ALA A 124 2.47 0.78 -13.94
CA ALA A 124 2.32 2.12 -14.50
C ALA A 124 0.88 2.65 -14.45
N THR A 125 -0.11 1.76 -14.57
CA THR A 125 -1.54 2.12 -14.47
C THR A 125 -1.97 2.55 -13.05
N LYS A 126 -1.11 2.38 -12.04
CA LYS A 126 -1.33 2.77 -10.66
C LYS A 126 -0.33 3.81 -10.16
N ALA A 127 0.41 4.43 -11.05
CA ALA A 127 1.51 5.34 -10.72
C ALA A 127 1.09 6.55 -9.85
N THR A 128 -0.20 6.91 -9.83
CA THR A 128 -0.74 7.99 -8.98
C THR A 128 -1.70 7.48 -7.91
N ALA A 129 -1.78 6.16 -7.71
CA ALA A 129 -2.78 5.56 -6.84
C ALA A 129 -2.37 5.57 -5.37
N THR A 130 -3.33 5.79 -4.48
CA THR A 130 -3.25 5.38 -3.08
C THR A 130 -3.85 3.98 -2.94
N ILE A 131 -3.11 3.07 -2.30
CA ILE A 131 -3.51 1.66 -2.17
C ILE A 131 -3.43 1.25 -0.71
N PHE A 132 -4.48 0.62 -0.18
CA PHE A 132 -4.48 0.00 1.15
C PHE A 132 -4.35 -1.51 1.02
N VAL A 133 -3.48 -2.11 1.83
CA VAL A 133 -3.19 -3.55 1.83
C VAL A 133 -3.23 -4.07 3.26
N ALA A 134 -4.26 -4.83 3.60
CA ALA A 134 -4.36 -5.53 4.88
C ALA A 134 -3.88 -6.97 4.74
N TRP A 135 -2.90 -7.40 5.56
CA TRP A 135 -2.30 -8.73 5.42
C TRP A 135 -1.73 -9.24 6.76
N GLU A 136 -0.94 -10.31 6.70
CA GLU A 136 -0.18 -10.85 7.83
C GLU A 136 1.21 -10.18 7.90
N HIS A 137 1.69 -9.87 9.10
CA HIS A 137 2.86 -9.02 9.34
C HIS A 137 4.18 -9.55 8.74
N LEU A 138 4.44 -10.87 8.77
CA LEU A 138 5.63 -11.45 8.17
C LEU A 138 5.58 -11.40 6.64
N GLN A 139 4.39 -11.63 6.07
CA GLN A 139 4.19 -11.50 4.64
C GLN A 139 4.28 -10.04 4.18
N LEU A 140 3.76 -9.09 5.00
CA LEU A 140 3.91 -7.66 4.75
C LEU A 140 5.38 -7.24 4.74
N GLN A 141 6.16 -7.68 5.72
CA GLN A 141 7.59 -7.39 5.74
C GLN A 141 8.29 -7.93 4.48
N LYS A 142 7.99 -9.17 4.09
CA LYS A 142 8.57 -9.77 2.87
C LYS A 142 8.19 -9.01 1.61
N ILE A 143 6.93 -8.60 1.45
CA ILE A 143 6.48 -7.90 0.25
C ILE A 143 7.12 -6.51 0.16
N VAL A 144 7.19 -5.78 1.27
CA VAL A 144 7.83 -4.46 1.32
C VAL A 144 9.33 -4.60 1.07
N GLN A 145 10.02 -5.57 1.70
CA GLN A 145 11.44 -5.82 1.43
C GLN A 145 11.69 -6.15 -0.06
N ASN A 146 10.81 -6.94 -0.69
CA ASN A 146 10.92 -7.25 -2.12
C ASN A 146 10.69 -6.01 -3.01
N ILE A 147 9.92 -5.04 -2.56
CA ILE A 147 9.76 -3.74 -3.25
C ILE A 147 11.04 -2.92 -3.08
N MET A 148 11.57 -2.81 -1.86
CA MET A 148 12.79 -2.05 -1.58
C MET A 148 14.03 -2.64 -2.27
N ASN A 149 14.13 -3.96 -2.34
CA ASN A 149 15.22 -4.62 -3.11
C ASN A 149 15.15 -4.30 -4.62
N ALA A 150 13.94 -4.16 -5.16
CA ALA A 150 13.77 -3.90 -6.59
C ALA A 150 13.88 -2.43 -6.97
N TYR A 151 13.43 -1.51 -6.10
CA TYR A 151 13.22 -0.11 -6.44
C TYR A 151 13.72 0.89 -5.38
N GLY A 152 14.08 0.45 -4.19
CA GLY A 152 14.48 1.28 -3.04
C GLY A 152 15.97 1.16 -2.66
N GLY A 153 16.84 0.76 -3.62
CA GLY A 153 18.28 0.66 -3.35
C GLY A 153 18.68 -0.41 -2.34
N GLY A 154 17.77 -1.35 -2.01
CA GLY A 154 18.03 -2.42 -1.04
C GLY A 154 17.91 -1.98 0.42
N GLU A 155 17.24 -0.86 0.70
CA GLU A 155 16.97 -0.43 2.08
C GLU A 155 16.35 -1.57 2.89
N VAL A 156 16.89 -1.80 4.11
CA VAL A 156 16.43 -2.88 4.99
C VAL A 156 15.14 -2.45 5.68
N VAL A 157 14.07 -3.22 5.44
CA VAL A 157 12.78 -3.03 6.10
C VAL A 157 12.84 -3.64 7.52
N PRO A 158 12.60 -2.85 8.58
CA PRO A 158 12.63 -3.36 9.95
C PRO A 158 11.66 -4.53 10.15
N ALA A 159 12.01 -5.45 11.06
CA ALA A 159 11.14 -6.56 11.40
C ALA A 159 9.83 -6.07 12.03
N TRP A 160 8.73 -6.70 11.66
CA TRP A 160 7.42 -6.45 12.25
C TRP A 160 7.19 -7.46 13.38
N THR A 161 7.19 -6.98 14.63
CA THR A 161 7.06 -7.85 15.79
C THR A 161 5.66 -8.45 15.94
N SER A 162 5.58 -9.67 16.48
CA SER A 162 4.31 -10.41 16.59
C SER A 162 3.26 -9.75 17.49
N GLY A 163 3.65 -8.90 18.43
CA GLY A 163 2.76 -8.16 19.32
C GLY A 163 2.32 -6.80 18.78
N ASP A 164 2.87 -6.35 17.65
CA ASP A 164 2.59 -5.04 17.08
C ASP A 164 1.43 -5.11 16.07
N TYR A 165 0.32 -4.50 16.42
CA TYR A 165 -0.88 -4.34 15.57
C TYR A 165 -1.10 -2.90 15.14
N ASP A 166 -0.24 -1.95 15.56
CA ASP A 166 -0.44 -0.52 15.38
C ASP A 166 0.45 0.10 14.28
N THR A 167 1.50 -0.61 13.88
CA THR A 167 2.41 -0.14 12.84
C THR A 167 1.74 -0.14 11.47
N LEU A 168 2.00 0.91 10.70
CA LEU A 168 1.77 0.98 9.26
C LEU A 168 3.12 1.01 8.54
N TYR A 169 3.28 0.23 7.48
CA TYR A 169 4.36 0.40 6.51
C TYR A 169 3.83 1.21 5.34
N VAL A 170 4.51 2.30 5.04
CA VAL A 170 4.16 3.20 3.94
C VAL A 170 5.26 3.15 2.89
N VAL A 171 4.93 2.78 1.67
CA VAL A 171 5.85 2.80 0.54
C VAL A 171 5.35 3.84 -0.46
N ARG A 172 6.20 4.83 -0.75
CA ARG A 172 6.00 5.76 -1.85
C ARG A 172 6.80 5.28 -3.04
N VAL A 173 6.17 5.22 -4.19
CA VAL A 173 6.81 4.79 -5.44
C VAL A 173 6.73 5.93 -6.43
N ASP A 174 7.88 6.41 -6.86
CA ASP A 174 8.01 7.48 -7.83
C ASP A 174 8.24 6.89 -9.23
N TYR A 175 7.51 7.42 -10.19
CA TYR A 175 7.60 7.08 -11.61
C TYR A 175 8.07 8.33 -12.36
N ILE A 176 9.30 8.31 -12.86
CA ILE A 176 9.91 9.43 -13.62
C ILE A 176 10.36 8.88 -14.96
N GLY A 177 9.62 9.18 -16.02
CA GLY A 177 9.85 8.56 -17.32
C GLY A 177 9.73 7.03 -17.23
N SER A 178 10.80 6.31 -17.55
CA SER A 178 10.90 4.84 -17.41
C SER A 178 11.48 4.37 -16.07
N THR A 179 11.92 5.29 -15.23
CA THR A 179 12.56 4.99 -13.95
C THR A 179 11.51 4.82 -12.85
N ILE A 180 11.67 3.76 -12.05
CA ILE A 180 10.85 3.52 -10.85
C ILE A 180 11.79 3.51 -9.65
N SER A 181 11.48 4.32 -8.64
CA SER A 181 12.15 4.30 -7.34
C SER A 181 11.14 4.19 -6.21
N ALA A 182 11.55 3.64 -5.07
CA ALA A 182 10.69 3.46 -3.92
C ALA A 182 11.35 3.96 -2.64
N HIS A 183 10.55 4.51 -1.73
CA HIS A 183 10.95 5.01 -0.42
C HIS A 183 10.05 4.39 0.65
N PHE A 184 10.68 3.88 1.70
CA PHE A 184 9.98 3.25 2.82
C PHE A 184 9.88 4.23 4.00
N ALA A 185 8.73 4.19 4.70
CA ALA A 185 8.54 4.86 5.98
C ALA A 185 7.66 4.00 6.90
N ARG A 186 7.82 4.18 8.21
CA ARG A 186 6.90 3.63 9.21
C ARG A 186 6.00 4.75 9.73
N ASP A 187 4.73 4.40 9.93
CA ASP A 187 3.72 5.22 10.59
C ASP A 187 2.96 4.35 11.60
N ARG A 188 1.96 4.88 12.28
CA ARG A 188 1.14 4.17 13.26
C ARG A 188 -0.34 4.44 13.01
N GLU A 189 -1.17 3.45 13.36
CA GLU A 189 -2.62 3.65 13.42
C GLU A 189 -3.01 4.55 14.60
N GLY A 190 -2.31 4.43 15.74
CA GLY A 190 -2.66 5.09 16.99
C GLY A 190 -3.87 4.44 17.67
N LEU A 191 -4.12 3.16 17.38
CA LEU A 191 -5.30 2.40 17.84
C LEU A 191 -4.98 1.35 18.90
N ASN A 192 -3.83 1.47 19.58
CA ASN A 192 -3.53 0.58 20.71
C ASN A 192 -4.54 0.79 21.86
N GLY A 193 -4.83 -0.28 22.60
CA GLY A 193 -5.73 -0.21 23.77
C GLY A 193 -7.22 -0.20 23.43
N GLN A 194 -7.62 -0.67 22.25
CA GLN A 194 -9.04 -0.85 21.94
C GLN A 194 -9.73 -1.79 22.94
N PRO A 195 -11.04 -1.61 23.22
CA PRO A 195 -11.79 -2.47 24.13
C PRO A 195 -11.70 -3.95 23.75
N THR A 196 -11.63 -4.83 24.74
CA THR A 196 -11.63 -6.29 24.56
C THR A 196 -13.04 -6.88 24.55
N THR A 197 -14.06 -6.09 24.89
CA THR A 197 -15.48 -6.43 24.74
C THR A 197 -15.94 -6.12 23.32
N CYS A 198 -16.81 -6.94 22.75
CA CYS A 198 -17.39 -6.67 21.45
C CYS A 198 -18.29 -5.43 21.47
N PRO A 199 -18.33 -4.67 20.33
CA PRO A 199 -19.22 -3.51 20.17
C PRO A 199 -20.68 -3.91 20.05
#